data_42e3ba4611e2b005c329d459b3959099
#
_entry.id   42e3ba4611e2b005c329d459b3959099
#
_cell.length_a   1.000
_cell.length_b   1.000
_cell.length_c   1.000
_cell.angle_alpha   90.00
_cell.angle_beta   90.00
_cell.angle_gamma   90.00
#
_symmetry.space_group_name_H-M   'P 1'
#
loop_
_entity.id
_entity.type
_entity.pdbx_description
1 polymer ?
#
loop_
_entity_poly.entity_id
_entity_poly.type
_entity_poly.pdbx_seq_one_letter_code
_entity_poly.pdbx_strand_id
1 'polypeptide(L)'
;MKKRAFLLTSLSLIFTLGLNLISPAQARTLIPTDFRFFGSGYGHGVGMSQIGARGQALESKTAVEILNYYYPGTAVTAYPDDQLIRVNIANLISSVTLNAVGSTGEIRLYQGDIPMSESPEPFGIYSGDTTALFTNFAGSVVPALSSPTAKYAAINPAPAWTVRWDSATTTALLTNGVMATQYKYGQIVFKSVTNLLSSYLAVTNTLRLHDEYLYGLGEVPSSWPAAALEAQAIAARTYAIGKLSRLRVECDCNIYNTTVDQNFVGYAKETEAIYGIKWREAVNRTFVDENSALVVTLEGKPIQAFYFSSSGGVTQNVVEVWGSPVPYLTGVPDPWSLNPTINRRYALWSRFVPQSVMAQAFLLPDVVSFTINSRTQTGSISSITGISSTGASATLTGELFRAKVKLPSTWIHNTRAIVKLPFIAKECQVEIIERAKYCLT
;
A
#
# COMPACT_ATOMS: atom_id res chain seq x y z
N MET A 1 -51.27 -87.93 -56.26
CA MET A 1 -51.12 -86.89 -57.27
C MET A 1 -50.31 -85.75 -56.66
N LYS A 2 -49.10 -85.58 -57.11
CA LYS A 2 -48.06 -84.69 -56.47
C LYS A 2 -48.17 -83.26 -57.06
N LYS A 3 -48.36 -82.27 -56.20
CA LYS A 3 -48.14 -80.87 -56.60
C LYS A 3 -46.82 -80.36 -55.98
N ARG A 4 -45.92 -79.97 -56.88
CA ARG A 4 -44.65 -79.37 -56.54
C ARG A 4 -44.88 -77.88 -56.21
N ALA A 5 -44.44 -77.44 -55.09
CA ALA A 5 -44.37 -76.01 -54.74
C ALA A 5 -42.96 -75.43 -55.12
N PHE A 6 -42.98 -74.35 -55.87
CA PHE A 6 -41.75 -73.58 -56.23
C PHE A 6 -41.44 -72.62 -55.11
N LEU A 7 -40.21 -72.66 -54.57
CA LEU A 7 -39.70 -71.70 -53.60
C LEU A 7 -39.00 -70.56 -54.38
N LEU A 8 -39.53 -69.36 -54.28
CA LEU A 8 -38.88 -68.13 -54.70
C LEU A 8 -38.15 -67.57 -53.50
N THR A 9 -36.81 -67.60 -53.59
CA THR A 9 -35.91 -66.89 -52.62
C THR A 9 -35.72 -65.44 -53.07
N SER A 10 -36.35 -64.52 -52.37
CA SER A 10 -36.10 -63.09 -52.52
C SER A 10 -34.90 -62.68 -51.66
N LEU A 11 -33.81 -62.26 -52.33
CA LEU A 11 -32.62 -61.72 -51.70
C LEU A 11 -32.89 -60.28 -51.34
N SER A 12 -33.19 -59.99 -50.06
CA SER A 12 -33.32 -58.64 -49.55
C SER A 12 -31.92 -58.07 -49.24
N LEU A 13 -31.46 -57.13 -50.06
CA LEU A 13 -30.22 -56.36 -49.87
C LEU A 13 -30.54 -55.28 -48.81
N ILE A 14 -30.05 -55.47 -47.57
CA ILE A 14 -30.18 -54.47 -46.49
C ILE A 14 -29.04 -53.47 -46.73
N PHE A 15 -29.37 -52.29 -47.23
CA PHE A 15 -28.51 -51.11 -47.30
C PHE A 15 -28.47 -50.48 -45.93
N THR A 16 -27.46 -50.78 -45.08
CA THR A 16 -27.21 -50.08 -43.82
C THR A 16 -26.60 -48.73 -44.16
N LEU A 17 -27.43 -47.68 -44.19
CA LEU A 17 -26.92 -46.30 -44.12
C LEU A 17 -26.29 -46.11 -42.72
N GLY A 18 -24.95 -46.08 -42.73
CA GLY A 18 -24.20 -45.61 -41.56
C GLY A 18 -24.50 -44.13 -41.30
N LEU A 19 -25.41 -43.85 -40.39
CA LEU A 19 -25.50 -42.53 -39.78
C LEU A 19 -24.21 -42.30 -38.99
N ASN A 20 -23.24 -41.62 -39.64
CA ASN A 20 -22.17 -40.95 -38.88
C ASN A 20 -22.83 -39.93 -37.96
N LEU A 21 -23.04 -40.30 -36.71
CA LEU A 21 -23.35 -39.37 -35.63
C LEU A 21 -22.15 -38.41 -35.56
N ILE A 22 -22.28 -37.26 -36.21
CA ILE A 22 -21.41 -36.12 -36.00
C ILE A 22 -21.54 -35.76 -34.53
N SER A 23 -20.65 -36.23 -33.68
CA SER A 23 -20.53 -35.76 -32.31
C SER A 23 -20.49 -34.22 -32.36
N PRO A 24 -21.34 -33.52 -31.62
CA PRO A 24 -21.27 -32.07 -31.57
C PRO A 24 -19.86 -31.73 -31.14
N ALA A 25 -19.16 -30.99 -31.98
CA ALA A 25 -17.85 -30.48 -31.63
C ALA A 25 -18.00 -29.76 -30.31
N GLN A 26 -17.43 -30.33 -29.23
CA GLN A 26 -17.38 -29.65 -27.95
C GLN A 26 -16.75 -28.28 -28.20
N ALA A 27 -17.56 -27.25 -28.07
CA ALA A 27 -17.09 -25.88 -28.17
C ALA A 27 -15.98 -25.71 -27.13
N ARG A 28 -14.72 -25.67 -27.59
CA ARG A 28 -13.59 -25.43 -26.70
C ARG A 28 -13.84 -24.09 -26.02
N THR A 29 -14.00 -24.10 -24.72
CA THR A 29 -14.10 -22.88 -23.94
C THR A 29 -12.80 -22.10 -24.14
N LEU A 30 -12.90 -20.95 -24.78
CA LEU A 30 -11.75 -20.09 -25.02
C LEU A 30 -11.34 -19.47 -23.68
N ILE A 31 -10.10 -19.76 -23.28
CA ILE A 31 -9.53 -19.20 -22.03
C ILE A 31 -8.93 -17.84 -22.39
N PRO A 32 -9.40 -16.74 -21.76
CA PRO A 32 -8.81 -15.41 -21.94
C PRO A 32 -7.32 -15.40 -21.57
N THR A 33 -6.50 -14.69 -22.34
CA THR A 33 -5.07 -14.49 -22.01
C THR A 33 -4.89 -13.40 -20.98
N ASP A 34 -5.78 -12.41 -21.02
CA ASP A 34 -5.73 -11.23 -20.18
C ASP A 34 -7.15 -10.75 -19.86
N PHE A 35 -7.26 -9.97 -18.79
CA PHE A 35 -8.46 -9.23 -18.41
C PHE A 35 -8.13 -7.76 -18.32
N ARG A 36 -8.98 -6.90 -18.87
CA ARG A 36 -8.82 -5.46 -18.77
C ARG A 36 -9.89 -4.88 -17.87
N PHE A 37 -9.46 -4.14 -16.88
CA PHE A 37 -10.29 -3.45 -15.91
C PHE A 37 -10.21 -1.94 -16.11
N PHE A 38 -11.36 -1.28 -16.00
CA PHE A 38 -11.48 0.19 -16.05
C PHE A 38 -12.13 0.66 -14.76
N GLY A 39 -11.57 1.65 -14.14
CA GLY A 39 -12.05 2.15 -12.86
C GLY A 39 -11.58 3.55 -12.53
N SER A 40 -11.91 4.01 -11.35
CA SER A 40 -11.50 5.31 -10.79
C SER A 40 -11.00 5.12 -9.36
N GLY A 41 -10.28 6.11 -8.82
CA GLY A 41 -9.78 6.08 -7.45
C GLY A 41 -8.51 5.27 -7.24
N TYR A 42 -7.90 5.46 -6.06
CA TYR A 42 -6.70 4.74 -5.60
C TYR A 42 -6.69 4.64 -4.08
N GLY A 43 -6.64 3.42 -3.55
CA GLY A 43 -6.60 3.12 -2.12
C GLY A 43 -7.86 2.40 -1.63
N HIS A 44 -8.00 2.31 -0.29
CA HIS A 44 -9.09 1.58 0.37
C HIS A 44 -10.41 2.37 0.43
N GLY A 45 -10.37 3.68 0.23
CA GLY A 45 -11.56 4.51 0.12
C GLY A 45 -12.16 5.03 1.43
N VAL A 46 -11.66 4.65 2.59
CA VAL A 46 -12.23 5.02 3.90
C VAL A 46 -11.57 6.29 4.46
N GLY A 47 -12.36 7.25 4.93
CA GLY A 47 -11.92 8.51 5.53
C GLY A 47 -11.55 9.58 4.49
N MET A 48 -10.50 10.38 4.74
CA MET A 48 -10.16 11.53 3.91
C MET A 48 -9.52 11.12 2.58
N SER A 49 -10.11 11.56 1.46
CA SER A 49 -9.48 11.52 0.14
C SER A 49 -8.45 12.65 0.02
N GLN A 50 -7.19 12.30 -0.23
CA GLN A 50 -6.11 13.29 -0.40
C GLN A 50 -6.35 14.20 -1.61
N ILE A 51 -6.78 13.63 -2.75
CA ILE A 51 -7.13 14.40 -3.95
C ILE A 51 -8.38 15.25 -3.69
N GLY A 52 -9.36 14.72 -2.95
CA GLY A 52 -10.54 15.48 -2.56
C GLY A 52 -10.19 16.65 -1.64
N ALA A 53 -9.31 16.45 -0.65
CA ALA A 53 -8.77 17.52 0.18
C ALA A 53 -8.06 18.59 -0.66
N ARG A 54 -7.25 18.18 -1.66
CA ARG A 54 -6.64 19.11 -2.61
C ARG A 54 -7.68 19.89 -3.39
N GLY A 55 -8.73 19.23 -3.89
CA GLY A 55 -9.80 19.87 -4.65
C GLY A 55 -10.53 20.93 -3.83
N GLN A 56 -10.92 20.58 -2.60
CA GLN A 56 -11.56 21.52 -1.67
C GLN A 56 -10.65 22.71 -1.30
N ALA A 57 -9.36 22.46 -1.10
CA ALA A 57 -8.39 23.54 -0.85
C ALA A 57 -8.24 24.49 -2.06
N LEU A 58 -8.34 23.99 -3.29
CA LEU A 58 -8.40 24.82 -4.50
C LEU A 58 -9.69 25.66 -4.59
N GLU A 59 -10.77 25.22 -3.93
CA GLU A 59 -12.03 25.97 -3.75
C GLU A 59 -12.00 26.85 -2.49
N SER A 60 -10.81 27.13 -1.94
CA SER A 60 -10.58 27.98 -0.77
C SER A 60 -11.14 27.46 0.56
N LYS A 61 -11.39 26.14 0.68
CA LYS A 61 -11.73 25.53 1.96
C LYS A 61 -10.51 25.48 2.86
N THR A 62 -10.73 25.72 4.16
CA THR A 62 -9.73 25.59 5.21
C THR A 62 -9.45 24.12 5.54
N ALA A 63 -8.34 23.84 6.21
CA ALA A 63 -8.02 22.50 6.69
C ALA A 63 -9.10 21.93 7.61
N VAL A 64 -9.68 22.77 8.48
CA VAL A 64 -10.75 22.36 9.40
C VAL A 64 -12.04 21.99 8.65
N GLU A 65 -12.44 22.79 7.67
CA GLU A 65 -13.62 22.47 6.83
C GLU A 65 -13.41 21.16 6.05
N ILE A 66 -12.22 20.94 5.49
CA ILE A 66 -11.85 19.70 4.79
C ILE A 66 -11.95 18.47 5.71
N LEU A 67 -11.38 18.56 6.92
CA LEU A 67 -11.40 17.47 7.88
C LEU A 67 -12.81 17.15 8.37
N ASN A 68 -13.59 18.18 8.73
CA ASN A 68 -14.98 18.02 9.15
C ASN A 68 -15.88 17.44 8.05
N TYR A 69 -15.54 17.69 6.78
CA TYR A 69 -16.23 17.10 5.63
C TYR A 69 -16.01 15.59 5.55
N TYR A 70 -14.74 15.13 5.68
CA TYR A 70 -14.40 13.71 5.55
C TYR A 70 -14.61 12.90 6.83
N TYR A 71 -14.69 13.56 7.99
CA TYR A 71 -14.97 12.95 9.29
C TYR A 71 -16.18 13.63 9.93
N PRO A 72 -17.40 13.38 9.41
CA PRO A 72 -18.59 14.07 9.89
C PRO A 72 -18.85 13.78 11.37
N GLY A 73 -19.28 14.80 12.10
CA GLY A 73 -19.58 14.71 13.53
C GLY A 73 -18.36 14.81 14.45
N THR A 74 -17.17 15.05 13.89
CA THR A 74 -15.92 15.26 14.64
C THR A 74 -15.59 16.75 14.79
N ALA A 75 -14.59 17.05 15.60
CA ALA A 75 -14.03 18.39 15.77
C ALA A 75 -12.51 18.37 15.57
N VAL A 76 -11.94 19.50 15.14
CA VAL A 76 -10.50 19.70 15.14
C VAL A 76 -10.13 20.50 16.37
N THR A 77 -9.37 19.90 17.30
CA THR A 77 -9.08 20.46 18.62
C THR A 77 -7.60 20.31 18.98
N ALA A 78 -7.12 21.11 19.92
CA ALA A 78 -5.80 20.93 20.50
C ALA A 78 -5.72 19.61 21.28
N TYR A 79 -4.57 18.94 21.15
CA TYR A 79 -4.28 17.68 21.85
C TYR A 79 -2.78 17.55 22.10
N PRO A 80 -2.34 17.02 23.27
CA PRO A 80 -0.92 16.78 23.55
C PRO A 80 -0.33 15.76 22.58
N ASP A 81 0.81 16.08 21.96
CA ASP A 81 1.48 15.25 20.97
C ASP A 81 3.02 15.26 21.06
N ASP A 82 3.55 15.61 22.24
CA ASP A 82 4.98 15.64 22.55
C ASP A 82 5.66 14.29 22.73
N GLN A 83 4.88 13.19 22.58
CA GLN A 83 5.37 11.84 22.76
C GLN A 83 6.36 11.43 21.67
N LEU A 84 7.20 10.43 21.98
CA LEU A 84 8.06 9.76 21.02
C LEU A 84 7.29 8.70 20.24
N ILE A 85 7.64 8.56 18.95
CA ILE A 85 7.16 7.50 18.09
C ILE A 85 8.33 6.68 17.55
N ARG A 86 8.17 5.35 17.49
CA ARG A 86 9.14 4.43 16.89
C ARG A 86 8.65 4.04 15.49
N VAL A 87 9.37 4.51 14.47
CA VAL A 87 9.07 4.24 13.06
C VAL A 87 9.99 3.14 12.55
N ASN A 88 9.44 2.02 12.10
CA ASN A 88 10.25 0.99 11.44
C ASN A 88 10.69 1.50 10.06
N ILE A 89 12.01 1.59 9.86
CA ILE A 89 12.62 2.12 8.62
C ILE A 89 13.32 1.04 7.80
N ALA A 90 13.57 -0.12 8.38
CA ALA A 90 13.96 -1.36 7.68
C ALA A 90 13.59 -2.56 8.55
N ASN A 91 13.14 -3.66 7.94
CA ASN A 91 12.70 -4.85 8.63
C ASN A 91 12.99 -6.11 7.82
N LEU A 92 13.09 -7.26 8.49
CA LEU A 92 13.34 -8.56 7.87
C LEU A 92 14.62 -8.62 7.03
N ILE A 93 15.64 -7.84 7.43
CA ILE A 93 16.92 -7.78 6.73
C ILE A 93 18.03 -8.45 7.55
N SER A 94 19.13 -8.83 6.90
CA SER A 94 20.30 -9.42 7.55
C SER A 94 21.33 -8.37 7.96
N SER A 95 21.46 -7.29 7.21
CA SER A 95 22.42 -6.24 7.47
C SER A 95 22.05 -4.91 6.83
N VAL A 96 22.64 -3.82 7.32
CA VAL A 96 22.43 -2.46 6.82
C VAL A 96 23.65 -1.62 7.18
N THR A 97 23.98 -0.63 6.34
CA THR A 97 25.05 0.34 6.64
C THR A 97 24.48 1.70 7.06
N LEU A 98 25.20 2.39 7.91
CA LEU A 98 24.93 3.76 8.34
C LEU A 98 26.18 4.61 8.23
N ASN A 99 26.03 5.81 7.67
CA ASN A 99 27.07 6.84 7.59
C ASN A 99 26.54 8.15 8.17
N ALA A 100 27.39 8.92 8.83
CA ALA A 100 27.11 10.31 9.15
C ALA A 100 27.34 11.18 7.91
N VAL A 101 26.43 12.11 7.64
CA VAL A 101 26.53 13.08 6.54
C VAL A 101 26.30 14.49 7.09
N GLY A 102 27.25 15.38 6.88
CA GLY A 102 27.15 16.76 7.35
C GLY A 102 28.52 17.37 7.61
N SER A 103 28.56 18.64 8.03
CA SER A 103 29.79 19.41 8.19
C SER A 103 30.70 18.89 9.30
N THR A 104 30.16 18.37 10.39
CA THR A 104 30.91 17.72 11.48
C THR A 104 30.83 16.20 11.42
N GLY A 105 29.76 15.65 10.84
CA GLY A 105 29.63 14.24 10.48
C GLY A 105 29.95 13.28 11.61
N GLU A 106 29.45 13.52 12.83
CA GLU A 106 29.73 12.68 14.00
C GLU A 106 28.52 11.80 14.37
N ILE A 107 28.78 10.53 14.63
CA ILE A 107 27.82 9.60 15.20
C ILE A 107 28.32 9.05 16.54
N ARG A 108 27.42 8.82 17.48
CA ARG A 108 27.65 8.21 18.78
C ARG A 108 26.96 6.86 18.83
N LEU A 109 27.76 5.82 19.12
CA LEU A 109 27.29 4.43 19.17
C LEU A 109 27.11 4.02 20.64
N TYR A 110 25.94 3.46 20.97
CA TYR A 110 25.60 2.98 22.30
C TYR A 110 25.19 1.51 22.23
N GLN A 111 25.66 0.71 23.20
CA GLN A 111 25.25 -0.68 23.32
C GLN A 111 23.89 -0.77 24.00
N GLY A 112 22.93 -1.43 23.35
CA GLY A 112 21.55 -1.58 23.83
C GLY A 112 20.53 -0.67 23.11
N ASP A 113 19.27 -0.83 23.46
CA ASP A 113 18.15 0.03 23.08
C ASP A 113 18.04 1.15 24.15
N ILE A 114 18.71 2.28 23.91
CA ILE A 114 18.83 3.35 24.88
C ILE A 114 17.65 4.31 24.73
N PRO A 115 16.85 4.55 25.80
CA PRO A 115 15.79 5.56 25.78
C PRO A 115 16.33 6.96 25.46
N MET A 116 15.61 7.76 24.67
CA MET A 116 16.04 9.13 24.34
C MET A 116 16.18 10.04 25.55
N SER A 117 15.49 9.74 26.66
CA SER A 117 15.60 10.46 27.95
C SER A 117 16.91 10.19 28.71
N GLU A 118 17.68 9.17 28.31
CA GLU A 118 18.94 8.79 28.94
C GLU A 118 20.12 9.23 28.08
N SER A 119 21.23 9.61 28.72
CA SER A 119 22.47 10.03 28.07
C SER A 119 23.66 9.32 28.73
N PRO A 120 23.79 8.00 28.58
CA PRO A 120 24.94 7.26 29.06
C PRO A 120 26.20 7.64 28.25
N GLU A 121 27.36 7.22 28.74
CA GLU A 121 28.59 7.30 27.96
C GLU A 121 28.47 6.46 26.68
N PRO A 122 28.80 7.01 25.48
CA PRO A 122 28.77 6.23 24.26
C PRO A 122 29.88 5.14 24.29
N PHE A 123 29.59 3.99 23.68
CA PHE A 123 30.59 2.97 23.40
C PHE A 123 31.73 3.52 22.53
N GLY A 124 31.39 4.44 21.61
CA GLY A 124 32.36 5.13 20.78
C GLY A 124 31.74 6.29 20.01
N ILE A 125 32.60 7.23 19.61
CA ILE A 125 32.27 8.41 18.78
C ILE A 125 33.09 8.30 17.51
N TYR A 126 32.40 8.45 16.35
CA TYR A 126 32.97 8.21 15.03
C TYR A 126 32.66 9.36 14.07
N SER A 127 33.61 9.74 13.23
CA SER A 127 33.47 10.80 12.26
C SER A 127 32.71 10.36 10.99
N GLY A 128 32.32 11.34 10.16
CA GLY A 128 31.45 11.14 9.00
C GLY A 128 32.03 10.29 7.86
N ASP A 129 33.34 10.08 7.82
CA ASP A 129 34.02 9.19 6.89
C ASP A 129 33.94 7.70 7.32
N THR A 130 33.38 7.44 8.50
CA THR A 130 33.19 6.10 9.05
C THR A 130 31.87 5.50 8.58
N THR A 131 31.96 4.29 8.04
CA THR A 131 30.80 3.45 7.74
C THR A 131 30.59 2.45 8.86
N ALA A 132 29.41 2.43 9.46
CA ALA A 132 28.98 1.44 10.42
C ALA A 132 28.09 0.39 9.75
N LEU A 133 28.56 -0.85 9.66
CA LEU A 133 27.77 -1.98 9.18
C LEU A 133 27.15 -2.70 10.39
N PHE A 134 25.86 -2.81 10.44
CA PHE A 134 25.12 -3.57 11.45
C PHE A 134 24.62 -4.88 10.83
N THR A 135 24.99 -6.00 11.41
CA THR A 135 24.63 -7.33 10.93
C THR A 135 23.88 -8.09 12.01
N ASN A 136 22.76 -8.73 11.65
CA ASN A 136 22.12 -9.71 12.54
C ASN A 136 22.88 -11.04 12.46
N PHE A 137 23.37 -11.51 13.58
CA PHE A 137 24.07 -12.78 13.69
C PHE A 137 23.66 -13.51 14.97
N ALA A 138 23.14 -14.71 14.81
CA ALA A 138 22.74 -15.60 15.91
C ALA A 138 21.87 -14.93 17.00
N GLY A 139 20.89 -14.10 16.58
CA GLY A 139 19.98 -13.43 17.51
C GLY A 139 20.57 -12.18 18.20
N SER A 140 21.68 -11.67 17.71
CA SER A 140 22.33 -10.46 18.17
C SER A 140 22.68 -9.54 17.01
N VAL A 141 22.91 -8.27 17.29
CA VAL A 141 23.42 -7.27 16.34
C VAL A 141 24.89 -7.10 16.54
N VAL A 142 25.67 -7.24 15.48
CA VAL A 142 27.13 -7.07 15.45
C VAL A 142 27.48 -5.85 14.62
N PRO A 143 27.91 -4.74 15.23
CA PRO A 143 28.46 -3.59 14.48
C PRO A 143 29.86 -3.91 13.98
N ALA A 144 30.16 -3.45 12.76
CA ALA A 144 31.53 -3.41 12.23
C ALA A 144 31.79 -2.03 11.62
N LEU A 145 32.89 -1.41 12.01
CA LEU A 145 33.23 -0.06 11.58
C LEU A 145 34.34 -0.11 10.53
N SER A 146 34.30 0.82 9.59
CA SER A 146 35.36 1.00 8.61
C SER A 146 35.47 2.48 8.21
N SER A 147 36.68 2.92 7.90
CA SER A 147 36.93 4.23 7.25
C SER A 147 37.79 3.99 6.01
N PRO A 148 38.00 5.01 5.15
CA PRO A 148 38.90 4.89 4.01
C PRO A 148 40.33 4.49 4.36
N THR A 149 40.77 4.82 5.57
CA THR A 149 42.14 4.59 6.07
C THR A 149 42.29 3.43 7.05
N ALA A 150 41.17 2.92 7.60
CA ALA A 150 41.21 1.86 8.61
C ALA A 150 39.98 0.96 8.52
N LYS A 151 40.21 -0.36 8.72
CA LYS A 151 39.14 -1.32 9.00
C LYS A 151 39.16 -1.62 10.49
N TYR A 152 38.03 -1.41 11.13
CA TYR A 152 37.87 -1.73 12.55
C TYR A 152 37.41 -3.17 12.71
N ALA A 153 37.84 -3.81 13.75
CA ALA A 153 37.32 -5.13 14.13
C ALA A 153 35.82 -5.04 14.41
N ALA A 154 35.13 -6.15 14.21
CA ALA A 154 33.75 -6.27 14.64
C ALA A 154 33.63 -6.05 16.15
N ILE A 155 32.63 -5.29 16.56
CA ILE A 155 32.32 -5.00 17.95
C ILE A 155 31.55 -6.21 18.54
N ASN A 156 31.67 -6.42 19.86
CA ASN A 156 30.97 -7.52 20.51
C ASN A 156 29.46 -7.50 20.21
N PRO A 157 28.85 -8.68 19.99
CA PRO A 157 27.43 -8.77 19.77
C PRO A 157 26.61 -8.25 20.95
N ALA A 158 25.48 -7.59 20.66
CA ALA A 158 24.47 -7.21 21.65
C ALA A 158 23.06 -7.40 21.06
N PRO A 159 22.02 -7.54 21.89
CA PRO A 159 20.64 -7.67 21.41
C PRO A 159 20.18 -6.46 20.57
N ALA A 160 20.71 -5.28 20.89
CA ALA A 160 20.45 -4.04 20.17
C ALA A 160 21.63 -3.08 20.24
N TRP A 161 21.65 -2.11 19.32
CA TRP A 161 22.56 -0.98 19.30
C TRP A 161 21.80 0.31 18.93
N THR A 162 22.12 1.41 19.60
CA THR A 162 21.55 2.73 19.35
C THR A 162 22.60 3.64 18.74
N VAL A 163 22.20 4.40 17.72
CA VAL A 163 23.03 5.44 17.08
C VAL A 163 22.35 6.80 17.23
N ARG A 164 23.12 7.80 17.69
CA ARG A 164 22.73 9.21 17.81
C ARG A 164 23.70 10.12 17.08
N TRP A 165 23.24 11.28 16.69
CA TRP A 165 24.01 12.34 16.03
C TRP A 165 23.46 13.70 16.44
N ASP A 166 24.19 14.77 16.13
CA ASP A 166 23.68 16.13 16.27
C ASP A 166 22.89 16.52 15.02
N SER A 167 21.57 16.59 15.14
CA SER A 167 20.65 16.89 14.05
C SER A 167 20.81 18.32 13.47
N ALA A 168 21.47 19.23 14.17
CA ALA A 168 21.74 20.57 13.67
C ALA A 168 22.80 20.56 12.56
N THR A 169 23.76 19.64 12.63
CA THR A 169 24.96 19.61 11.76
C THR A 169 25.08 18.33 10.95
N THR A 170 24.37 17.27 11.31
CA THR A 170 24.56 15.92 10.79
C THR A 170 23.22 15.25 10.46
N THR A 171 23.23 14.41 9.46
CA THR A 171 22.15 13.45 9.17
C THR A 171 22.71 12.03 9.14
N ALA A 172 21.89 11.04 9.51
CA ALA A 172 22.25 9.64 9.38
C ALA A 172 21.79 9.10 8.01
N LEU A 173 22.72 8.66 7.17
CA LEU A 173 22.43 8.01 5.90
C LEU A 173 22.38 6.49 6.11
N LEU A 174 21.21 5.92 6.04
CA LEU A 174 21.00 4.48 6.10
C LEU A 174 20.93 3.89 4.69
N THR A 175 21.76 2.88 4.41
CA THR A 175 21.80 2.21 3.10
C THR A 175 21.47 0.72 3.26
N ASN A 176 20.41 0.28 2.58
CA ASN A 176 19.98 -1.10 2.51
C ASN A 176 19.92 -1.53 1.03
N GLY A 177 20.91 -2.27 0.58
CA GLY A 177 21.09 -2.62 -0.83
C GLY A 177 21.26 -1.37 -1.70
N VAL A 178 20.34 -1.15 -2.64
CA VAL A 178 20.36 0.03 -3.53
C VAL A 178 19.60 1.23 -2.99
N MET A 179 18.88 1.07 -1.88
CA MET A 179 18.10 2.13 -1.26
C MET A 179 18.93 2.85 -0.21
N ALA A 180 19.01 4.16 -0.32
CA ALA A 180 19.67 5.03 0.64
C ALA A 180 18.69 6.12 1.09
N THR A 181 18.52 6.27 2.41
CA THR A 181 17.61 7.26 3.01
C THR A 181 18.32 8.01 4.12
N GLN A 182 18.18 9.32 4.12
CA GLN A 182 18.71 10.19 5.18
C GLN A 182 17.66 10.44 6.26
N TYR A 183 18.10 10.40 7.51
CA TYR A 183 17.32 10.72 8.71
C TYR A 183 18.00 11.87 9.44
N LYS A 184 17.25 12.92 9.72
CA LYS A 184 17.77 14.12 10.36
C LYS A 184 17.57 14.10 11.87
N TYR A 185 16.45 13.58 12.33
CA TYR A 185 15.99 13.71 13.71
C TYR A 185 16.01 12.39 14.48
N GLY A 186 16.00 12.54 15.83
CA GLY A 186 15.87 11.43 16.74
C GLY A 186 17.10 10.54 16.83
N GLN A 187 16.90 9.24 17.00
CA GLN A 187 17.93 8.22 17.06
C GLN A 187 17.53 7.01 16.23
N ILE A 188 18.49 6.20 15.80
CA ILE A 188 18.25 4.93 15.12
C ILE A 188 18.64 3.77 16.04
N VAL A 189 17.73 2.82 16.21
CA VAL A 189 17.95 1.59 16.96
C VAL A 189 18.00 0.41 16.00
N PHE A 190 19.06 -0.38 16.08
CA PHE A 190 19.28 -1.63 15.38
C PHE A 190 19.04 -2.76 16.37
N LYS A 191 18.02 -3.58 16.16
CA LYS A 191 17.62 -4.63 17.09
C LYS A 191 17.46 -5.97 16.40
N SER A 192 18.01 -7.01 17.00
CA SER A 192 17.72 -8.37 16.57
C SER A 192 16.34 -8.79 17.07
N VAL A 193 15.48 -9.16 16.14
CA VAL A 193 14.16 -9.71 16.41
C VAL A 193 14.14 -11.17 16.00
N THR A 194 13.63 -12.03 16.86
CA THR A 194 13.50 -13.47 16.60
C THR A 194 12.02 -13.84 16.51
N ASN A 195 11.67 -14.55 15.47
CA ASN A 195 10.38 -15.22 15.32
C ASN A 195 10.56 -16.74 15.37
N LEU A 196 9.49 -17.51 15.15
CA LEU A 196 9.53 -18.98 15.18
C LEU A 196 10.46 -19.62 14.14
N LEU A 197 10.86 -18.91 13.10
CA LEU A 197 11.59 -19.44 11.94
C LEU A 197 13.04 -18.95 11.87
N SER A 198 13.29 -17.68 12.28
CA SER A 198 14.59 -17.04 12.09
C SER A 198 14.75 -15.81 12.98
N SER A 199 15.97 -15.30 13.09
CA SER A 199 16.26 -13.97 13.58
C SER A 199 16.58 -13.04 12.40
N TYR A 200 16.23 -11.77 12.55
CA TYR A 200 16.46 -10.72 11.55
C TYR A 200 16.73 -9.38 12.22
N LEU A 201 17.24 -8.44 11.45
CA LEU A 201 17.44 -7.08 11.90
C LEU A 201 16.18 -6.26 11.65
N ALA A 202 15.66 -5.63 12.72
CA ALA A 202 14.70 -4.55 12.68
C ALA A 202 15.43 -3.23 12.99
N VAL A 203 15.15 -2.21 12.18
CA VAL A 203 15.75 -0.89 12.32
C VAL A 203 14.64 0.13 12.53
N THR A 204 14.70 0.88 13.63
CA THR A 204 13.70 1.87 13.98
C THR A 204 14.31 3.25 14.16
N ASN A 205 13.64 4.28 13.62
CA ASN A 205 13.91 5.66 13.95
C ASN A 205 12.96 6.09 15.08
N THR A 206 13.50 6.45 16.24
CA THR A 206 12.74 6.99 17.38
C THR A 206 12.90 8.50 17.38
N LEU A 207 11.79 9.23 17.33
CA LEU A 207 11.78 10.67 17.19
C LEU A 207 10.50 11.28 17.78
N ARG A 208 10.47 12.59 17.94
CA ARG A 208 9.31 13.31 18.45
C ARG A 208 8.16 13.31 17.44
N LEU A 209 6.93 12.98 17.89
CA LEU A 209 5.76 12.95 17.01
C LEU A 209 5.32 14.35 16.59
N HIS A 210 5.38 15.34 17.47
CA HIS A 210 4.87 16.70 17.33
C HIS A 210 5.29 17.34 15.99
N ASP A 211 6.56 17.21 15.62
CA ASP A 211 7.19 17.85 14.47
C ASP A 211 8.07 16.89 13.66
N GLU A 212 9.10 16.29 14.29
CA GLU A 212 10.17 15.53 13.64
C GLU A 212 9.63 14.39 12.77
N TYR A 213 8.65 13.65 13.27
CA TYR A 213 7.97 12.58 12.52
C TYR A 213 7.18 13.16 11.36
N LEU A 214 6.39 14.20 11.61
CA LEU A 214 5.53 14.78 10.57
C LEU A 214 6.34 15.44 9.45
N TYR A 215 7.50 16.05 9.77
CA TYR A 215 8.39 16.61 8.75
C TYR A 215 8.87 15.56 7.74
N GLY A 216 9.00 14.30 8.16
CA GLY A 216 9.45 13.20 7.30
C GLY A 216 8.34 12.48 6.54
N LEU A 217 7.06 12.90 6.61
CA LEU A 217 5.95 12.23 5.95
C LEU A 217 5.82 12.59 4.47
N GLY A 218 5.97 11.62 3.59
CA GLY A 218 5.91 11.74 2.13
C GLY A 218 4.57 11.35 1.51
N GLU A 219 3.45 11.59 2.18
CA GLU A 219 2.11 11.16 1.75
C GLU A 219 1.57 11.94 0.55
N VAL A 220 1.84 13.22 0.48
CA VAL A 220 1.36 14.11 -0.58
C VAL A 220 2.48 15.01 -1.10
N PRO A 221 2.44 15.48 -2.37
CA PRO A 221 3.40 16.44 -2.88
C PRO A 221 3.34 17.76 -2.10
N SER A 222 4.48 18.28 -1.67
CA SER A 222 4.58 19.54 -0.92
C SER A 222 4.20 20.78 -1.75
N SER A 223 3.99 20.62 -3.05
CA SER A 223 3.52 21.69 -3.95
C SER A 223 1.99 21.94 -3.88
N TRP A 224 1.25 21.15 -3.11
CA TRP A 224 -0.19 21.30 -2.95
C TRP A 224 -0.58 22.58 -2.20
N PRO A 225 -1.86 23.03 -2.27
CA PRO A 225 -2.35 24.17 -1.49
C PRO A 225 -2.16 23.96 0.02
N ALA A 226 -1.88 25.06 0.73
CA ALA A 226 -1.57 25.02 2.17
C ALA A 226 -2.64 24.31 3.01
N ALA A 227 -3.92 24.60 2.78
CA ALA A 227 -5.02 23.97 3.52
C ALA A 227 -5.07 22.44 3.33
N ALA A 228 -4.71 21.93 2.14
CA ALA A 228 -4.62 20.48 1.91
C ALA A 228 -3.42 19.85 2.64
N LEU A 229 -2.29 20.55 2.70
CA LEU A 229 -1.11 20.11 3.45
C LEU A 229 -1.37 20.11 4.96
N GLU A 230 -2.02 21.15 5.48
CA GLU A 230 -2.44 21.25 6.89
C GLU A 230 -3.44 20.16 7.26
N ALA A 231 -4.46 19.92 6.43
CA ALA A 231 -5.42 18.83 6.64
C ALA A 231 -4.72 17.46 6.68
N GLN A 232 -3.75 17.24 5.76
CA GLN A 232 -2.95 16.01 5.76
C GLN A 232 -2.09 15.90 7.03
N ALA A 233 -1.47 16.97 7.50
CA ALA A 233 -0.64 16.97 8.71
C ALA A 233 -1.50 16.64 9.95
N ILE A 234 -2.67 17.26 10.09
CA ILE A 234 -3.61 17.01 11.20
C ILE A 234 -4.12 15.56 11.17
N ALA A 235 -4.54 15.06 10.00
CA ALA A 235 -5.02 13.68 9.85
C ALA A 235 -3.90 12.67 10.16
N ALA A 236 -2.69 12.91 9.65
CA ALA A 236 -1.53 12.03 9.88
C ALA A 236 -1.11 12.00 11.35
N ARG A 237 -1.06 13.15 12.04
CA ARG A 237 -0.83 13.24 13.48
C ARG A 237 -1.87 12.45 14.26
N THR A 238 -3.14 12.67 13.95
CA THR A 238 -4.26 11.99 14.61
C THR A 238 -4.16 10.47 14.46
N TYR A 239 -3.85 9.99 13.26
CA TYR A 239 -3.63 8.57 13.00
C TYR A 239 -2.45 8.01 13.81
N ALA A 240 -1.31 8.72 13.83
CA ALA A 240 -0.10 8.30 14.51
C ALA A 240 -0.30 8.22 16.03
N ILE A 241 -0.99 9.19 16.66
CA ILE A 241 -1.37 9.15 18.09
C ILE A 241 -2.10 7.85 18.41
N GLY A 242 -3.03 7.42 17.58
CA GLY A 242 -3.75 6.15 17.75
C GLY A 242 -2.86 4.90 17.75
N LYS A 243 -1.61 5.00 17.24
CA LYS A 243 -0.65 3.89 17.20
C LYS A 243 0.32 3.85 18.36
N LEU A 244 0.45 4.91 19.12
CA LEU A 244 1.43 5.01 20.22
C LEU A 244 1.18 4.01 21.35
N SER A 245 -0.08 3.63 21.59
CA SER A 245 -0.45 2.72 22.68
C SER A 245 0.06 1.28 22.47
N ARG A 246 0.54 0.92 21.27
CA ARG A 246 0.98 -0.43 20.95
C ARG A 246 2.38 -0.43 20.30
N LEU A 247 3.32 -1.11 20.94
CA LEU A 247 4.58 -1.49 20.30
C LEU A 247 4.41 -2.85 19.61
N ARG A 248 4.68 -2.91 18.33
CA ARG A 248 4.70 -4.15 17.54
C ARG A 248 6.06 -4.82 17.72
N VAL A 249 6.05 -5.98 18.32
CA VAL A 249 7.31 -6.73 18.64
C VAL A 249 8.04 -7.20 17.38
N GLU A 250 7.31 -7.50 16.31
CA GLU A 250 7.85 -7.98 15.04
C GLU A 250 8.67 -6.93 14.26
N CYS A 251 8.55 -5.66 14.59
CA CYS A 251 9.34 -4.59 13.99
C CYS A 251 9.97 -3.65 15.02
N ASP A 252 9.74 -3.93 16.32
CA ASP A 252 10.14 -3.04 17.42
C ASP A 252 9.66 -1.59 17.20
N CYS A 253 8.41 -1.42 16.72
CA CYS A 253 7.89 -0.15 16.26
C CYS A 253 6.42 0.11 16.63
N ASN A 254 6.02 1.37 16.65
CA ASN A 254 4.62 1.77 16.68
C ASN A 254 3.99 1.73 15.28
N ILE A 255 4.79 2.08 14.25
CA ILE A 255 4.32 2.34 12.89
C ILE A 255 5.38 1.91 11.86
N TYR A 256 4.93 1.40 10.70
CA TYR A 256 5.77 1.17 9.54
C TYR A 256 5.90 2.42 8.67
N ASN A 257 7.05 2.59 8.03
CA ASN A 257 7.34 3.69 7.09
C ASN A 257 6.75 3.49 5.68
N THR A 258 5.79 2.59 5.52
CA THR A 258 5.20 2.23 4.23
C THR A 258 3.69 2.42 4.24
N THR A 259 3.03 2.15 3.11
CA THR A 259 1.56 2.17 2.97
C THR A 259 0.81 1.16 3.87
N VAL A 260 1.51 0.37 4.68
CA VAL A 260 0.90 -0.42 5.76
C VAL A 260 0.35 0.51 6.85
N ASP A 261 1.08 1.58 7.12
CA ASP A 261 0.66 2.66 8.02
C ASP A 261 0.79 4.03 7.32
N GLN A 262 1.97 4.65 7.32
CA GLN A 262 2.20 5.97 6.73
C GLN A 262 3.55 6.02 6.00
N ASN A 263 3.59 6.66 4.83
CA ASN A 263 4.79 6.77 4.02
C ASN A 263 5.79 7.77 4.63
N PHE A 264 6.67 7.28 5.50
CA PHE A 264 7.72 8.09 6.14
C PHE A 264 9.01 7.97 5.32
N VAL A 265 9.44 9.07 4.70
CA VAL A 265 10.61 9.14 3.82
C VAL A 265 11.81 9.85 4.46
N GLY A 266 11.71 10.20 5.74
CA GLY A 266 12.75 10.89 6.48
C GLY A 266 13.07 12.26 5.91
N TYR A 267 14.34 12.66 5.93
CA TYR A 267 14.78 14.01 5.56
C TYR A 267 14.52 14.38 4.09
N ALA A 268 14.30 13.39 3.22
CA ALA A 268 13.98 13.64 1.81
C ALA A 268 12.72 14.50 1.63
N LYS A 269 11.78 14.48 2.58
CA LYS A 269 10.58 15.30 2.53
C LYS A 269 10.87 16.80 2.70
N GLU A 270 11.79 17.14 3.59
CA GLU A 270 12.18 18.53 3.84
C GLU A 270 13.06 19.09 2.71
N THR A 271 13.77 18.20 2.00
CA THR A 271 14.64 18.56 0.87
C THR A 271 13.96 18.39 -0.49
N GLU A 272 12.61 18.25 -0.52
CA GLU A 272 11.81 18.15 -1.73
C GLU A 272 11.90 19.45 -2.56
N ALA A 273 13.00 19.63 -3.27
CA ALA A 273 13.31 20.83 -4.08
C ALA A 273 12.94 22.15 -3.33
N ILE A 274 12.26 23.07 -4.03
CA ILE A 274 11.80 24.35 -3.42
C ILE A 274 10.53 24.19 -2.57
N TYR A 275 9.95 23.02 -2.51
CA TYR A 275 8.65 22.80 -1.87
C TYR A 275 8.74 22.20 -0.47
N GLY A 276 9.88 21.64 -0.06
CA GLY A 276 10.03 21.01 1.25
C GLY A 276 9.70 21.95 2.41
N ILE A 277 10.06 23.23 2.28
CA ILE A 277 9.71 24.27 3.26
C ILE A 277 8.20 24.45 3.43
N LYS A 278 7.42 24.32 2.35
CA LYS A 278 5.94 24.47 2.43
C LYS A 278 5.30 23.37 3.26
N TRP A 279 5.84 22.15 3.18
CA TRP A 279 5.37 21.06 4.03
C TRP A 279 5.65 21.34 5.51
N ARG A 280 6.89 21.71 5.84
CA ARG A 280 7.25 22.10 7.22
C ARG A 280 6.38 23.24 7.75
N GLU A 281 6.18 24.30 6.96
CA GLU A 281 5.31 25.42 7.32
C GLU A 281 3.86 24.96 7.55
N ALA A 282 3.33 24.03 6.72
CA ALA A 282 2.00 23.50 6.92
C ALA A 282 1.89 22.70 8.23
N VAL A 283 2.89 21.88 8.56
CA VAL A 283 2.95 21.19 9.85
C VAL A 283 2.99 22.20 11.00
N ASN A 284 3.87 23.21 10.93
CA ASN A 284 4.03 24.21 11.99
C ASN A 284 2.74 25.03 12.21
N ARG A 285 1.99 25.34 11.15
CA ARG A 285 0.70 26.06 11.28
C ARG A 285 -0.38 25.25 11.99
N THR A 286 -0.17 23.94 12.20
CA THR A 286 -1.07 23.10 13.00
C THR A 286 -0.70 23.04 14.48
N PHE A 287 0.40 23.64 14.91
CA PHE A 287 0.80 23.69 16.32
C PHE A 287 -0.13 24.66 17.09
N VAL A 288 -0.39 24.34 18.34
CA VAL A 288 -1.06 25.20 19.30
C VAL A 288 -0.04 25.78 20.27
N ASP A 289 0.87 24.94 20.74
CA ASP A 289 2.02 25.30 21.58
C ASP A 289 3.17 24.27 21.36
N GLU A 290 4.19 24.28 22.24
CA GLU A 290 5.38 23.42 22.13
C GLU A 290 5.10 21.93 22.32
N ASN A 291 3.97 21.56 22.94
CA ASN A 291 3.63 20.21 23.36
C ASN A 291 2.25 19.76 22.87
N SER A 292 1.53 20.63 22.17
CA SER A 292 0.20 20.34 21.65
C SER A 292 -0.02 20.87 20.25
N ALA A 293 -0.81 20.15 19.48
CA ALA A 293 -1.17 20.53 18.13
C ALA A 293 -2.61 20.12 17.79
N LEU A 294 -3.10 20.57 16.64
CA LEU A 294 -4.43 20.24 16.14
C LEU A 294 -4.51 18.75 15.76
N VAL A 295 -5.56 18.09 16.23
CA VAL A 295 -5.96 16.72 15.87
C VAL A 295 -7.47 16.64 15.64
N VAL A 296 -7.91 15.60 14.93
CA VAL A 296 -9.34 15.32 14.77
C VAL A 296 -9.83 14.50 15.96
N THR A 297 -10.86 14.98 16.64
CA THR A 297 -11.41 14.34 17.85
C THR A 297 -12.90 14.07 17.73
N LEU A 298 -13.34 13.02 18.41
CA LEU A 298 -14.73 12.77 18.73
C LEU A 298 -14.83 12.72 20.26
N GLU A 299 -15.70 13.56 20.85
CA GLU A 299 -15.85 13.67 22.32
C GLU A 299 -14.50 13.90 23.04
N GLY A 300 -13.63 14.73 22.45
CA GLY A 300 -12.30 15.06 23.00
C GLY A 300 -11.22 13.97 22.86
N LYS A 301 -11.52 12.84 22.23
CA LYS A 301 -10.54 11.75 21.98
C LYS A 301 -10.12 11.73 20.53
N PRO A 302 -8.82 11.57 20.21
CA PRO A 302 -8.35 11.40 18.85
C PRO A 302 -9.04 10.22 18.15
N ILE A 303 -9.47 10.44 16.91
CA ILE A 303 -10.14 9.43 16.09
C ILE A 303 -9.13 8.53 15.35
N GLN A 304 -9.64 7.48 14.71
CA GLN A 304 -8.90 6.75 13.70
C GLN A 304 -8.99 7.50 12.36
N ALA A 305 -8.12 8.48 12.15
CA ALA A 305 -8.14 9.37 11.00
C ALA A 305 -7.52 8.68 9.77
N PHE A 306 -8.21 7.68 9.22
CA PHE A 306 -7.78 7.02 7.98
C PHE A 306 -7.88 7.98 6.80
N TYR A 307 -6.92 7.87 5.87
CA TYR A 307 -6.91 8.61 4.62
C TYR A 307 -6.35 7.75 3.49
N PHE A 308 -6.59 8.17 2.26
CA PHE A 308 -6.19 7.43 1.05
C PHE A 308 -6.08 8.40 -0.13
N SER A 309 -5.50 7.95 -1.23
CA SER A 309 -5.15 8.84 -2.34
C SER A 309 -6.36 9.49 -3.01
N SER A 310 -7.31 8.72 -3.57
CA SER A 310 -8.50 9.26 -4.23
C SER A 310 -9.64 8.26 -4.28
N SER A 311 -10.89 8.74 -4.14
CA SER A 311 -12.08 7.91 -4.25
C SER A 311 -12.51 7.66 -5.70
N GLY A 312 -13.54 6.85 -5.88
CA GLY A 312 -14.26 6.67 -7.14
C GLY A 312 -15.41 7.66 -7.33
N GLY A 313 -15.41 8.79 -6.62
CA GLY A 313 -16.46 9.81 -6.64
C GLY A 313 -17.24 9.92 -5.34
N VAL A 314 -17.13 8.92 -4.47
CA VAL A 314 -17.70 8.87 -3.11
C VAL A 314 -16.73 8.09 -2.24
N THR A 315 -16.44 8.53 -1.00
CA THR A 315 -15.64 7.74 -0.06
C THR A 315 -16.45 6.54 0.44
N GLN A 316 -15.79 5.51 0.98
CA GLN A 316 -16.46 4.30 1.41
C GLN A 316 -16.87 4.35 2.88
N ASN A 317 -18.00 3.74 3.19
CA ASN A 317 -18.37 3.46 4.57
C ASN A 317 -17.48 2.33 5.10
N VAL A 318 -16.86 2.54 6.26
CA VAL A 318 -15.94 1.58 6.87
C VAL A 318 -16.55 0.20 7.09
N VAL A 319 -17.85 0.12 7.40
CA VAL A 319 -18.53 -1.16 7.61
C VAL A 319 -18.54 -2.04 6.36
N GLU A 320 -18.61 -1.42 5.18
CA GLU A 320 -18.60 -2.14 3.89
C GLU A 320 -17.20 -2.63 3.48
N VAL A 321 -16.14 -2.05 4.06
CA VAL A 321 -14.73 -2.38 3.75
C VAL A 321 -14.13 -3.29 4.80
N TRP A 322 -14.34 -2.99 6.11
CA TRP A 322 -13.70 -3.70 7.21
C TRP A 322 -14.67 -4.31 8.23
N GLY A 323 -15.98 -4.19 8.03
CA GLY A 323 -17.01 -4.93 8.73
C GLY A 323 -17.49 -4.32 10.06
N SER A 324 -16.79 -3.32 10.61
CA SER A 324 -17.18 -2.70 11.90
C SER A 324 -17.59 -1.24 11.69
N PRO A 325 -18.76 -0.81 12.16
CA PRO A 325 -19.22 0.57 12.01
C PRO A 325 -18.39 1.53 12.87
N VAL A 326 -18.05 2.69 12.30
CA VAL A 326 -17.41 3.81 12.98
C VAL A 326 -18.17 5.08 12.59
N PRO A 327 -18.75 5.85 13.53
CA PRO A 327 -19.75 6.86 13.23
C PRO A 327 -19.26 8.00 12.31
N TYR A 328 -17.96 8.31 12.32
CA TYR A 328 -17.34 9.35 11.52
C TYR A 328 -16.64 8.81 10.25
N LEU A 329 -16.67 7.50 9.97
CA LEU A 329 -16.09 6.88 8.76
C LEU A 329 -17.21 6.39 7.84
N THR A 330 -18.07 7.31 7.46
CA THR A 330 -19.18 7.09 6.53
C THR A 330 -18.78 7.51 5.11
N GLY A 331 -19.53 7.04 4.12
CA GLY A 331 -19.32 7.48 2.74
C GLY A 331 -19.80 8.93 2.52
N VAL A 332 -18.92 9.78 1.98
CA VAL A 332 -19.24 11.16 1.61
C VAL A 332 -18.95 11.41 0.12
N PRO A 333 -19.70 12.26 -0.59
CA PRO A 333 -19.43 12.62 -1.98
C PRO A 333 -18.00 13.19 -2.14
N ASP A 334 -17.31 12.82 -3.21
CA ASP A 334 -15.94 13.27 -3.48
C ASP A 334 -15.73 13.49 -5.00
N PRO A 335 -16.46 14.44 -5.59
CA PRO A 335 -16.41 14.70 -7.02
C PRO A 335 -15.03 15.18 -7.50
N TRP A 336 -14.23 15.77 -6.64
CA TRP A 336 -12.86 16.22 -6.94
C TRP A 336 -11.96 15.08 -7.37
N SER A 337 -12.15 13.87 -6.81
CA SER A 337 -11.39 12.67 -7.19
C SER A 337 -11.61 12.25 -8.64
N LEU A 338 -12.74 12.59 -9.24
CA LEU A 338 -13.07 12.32 -10.64
C LEU A 338 -12.62 13.44 -11.60
N ASN A 339 -12.11 14.56 -11.10
CA ASN A 339 -11.64 15.66 -11.94
C ASN A 339 -10.25 15.35 -12.54
N PRO A 340 -10.14 15.14 -13.87
CA PRO A 340 -8.87 14.76 -14.49
C PRO A 340 -7.80 15.86 -14.47
N THR A 341 -8.19 17.13 -14.24
CA THR A 341 -7.25 18.24 -14.12
C THR A 341 -6.41 18.14 -12.85
N ILE A 342 -7.01 17.70 -11.73
CA ILE A 342 -6.33 17.56 -10.45
C ILE A 342 -5.93 16.11 -10.16
N ASN A 343 -6.60 15.13 -10.78
CA ASN A 343 -6.35 13.69 -10.62
C ASN A 343 -6.07 13.00 -11.95
N ARG A 344 -4.99 13.38 -12.63
CA ARG A 344 -4.66 12.85 -13.96
C ARG A 344 -4.54 11.34 -14.02
N ARG A 345 -4.11 10.70 -12.93
CA ARG A 345 -3.74 9.28 -12.91
C ARG A 345 -4.89 8.37 -12.52
N TYR A 346 -5.78 8.83 -11.65
CA TYR A 346 -6.76 7.97 -10.99
C TYR A 346 -8.20 8.47 -11.09
N ALA A 347 -8.48 9.61 -11.76
CA ALA A 347 -9.85 9.99 -12.12
C ALA A 347 -10.48 8.91 -13.00
N LEU A 348 -9.69 8.37 -13.92
CA LEU A 348 -10.02 7.18 -14.72
C LEU A 348 -8.73 6.40 -14.98
N TRP A 349 -8.74 5.10 -14.69
CA TRP A 349 -7.61 4.22 -14.95
C TRP A 349 -8.02 2.96 -15.71
N SER A 350 -7.09 2.35 -16.42
CA SER A 350 -7.23 1.00 -16.94
C SER A 350 -6.03 0.14 -16.57
N ARG A 351 -6.27 -1.16 -16.33
CA ARG A 351 -5.23 -2.14 -15.99
C ARG A 351 -5.48 -3.45 -16.71
N PHE A 352 -4.40 -4.04 -17.23
CA PHE A 352 -4.39 -5.41 -17.70
C PHE A 352 -3.99 -6.34 -16.56
N VAL A 353 -4.71 -7.44 -16.42
CA VAL A 353 -4.42 -8.49 -15.45
C VAL A 353 -4.26 -9.79 -16.24
N PRO A 354 -3.06 -10.40 -16.28
CA PRO A 354 -2.81 -11.66 -16.97
C PRO A 354 -3.67 -12.80 -16.40
N GLN A 355 -4.00 -13.78 -17.24
CA GLN A 355 -4.70 -15.00 -16.84
C GLN A 355 -4.07 -15.67 -15.61
N SER A 356 -2.74 -15.79 -15.59
CA SER A 356 -2.02 -16.41 -14.47
C SER A 356 -2.26 -15.68 -13.14
N VAL A 357 -2.34 -14.35 -13.17
CA VAL A 357 -2.62 -13.53 -11.97
C VAL A 357 -4.07 -13.71 -11.53
N MET A 358 -5.02 -13.76 -12.47
CA MET A 358 -6.43 -14.04 -12.16
C MET A 358 -6.59 -15.45 -11.57
N ALA A 359 -6.00 -16.46 -12.20
CA ALA A 359 -6.03 -17.85 -11.72
C ALA A 359 -5.46 -17.96 -10.30
N GLN A 360 -4.30 -17.35 -10.05
CA GLN A 360 -3.68 -17.32 -8.72
C GLN A 360 -4.53 -16.58 -7.70
N ALA A 361 -5.16 -15.47 -8.07
CA ALA A 361 -6.00 -14.70 -7.17
C ALA A 361 -7.17 -15.53 -6.63
N PHE A 362 -7.84 -16.27 -7.51
CA PHE A 362 -8.97 -17.12 -7.17
C PHE A 362 -8.57 -18.54 -6.71
N LEU A 363 -7.29 -18.92 -6.78
CA LEU A 363 -6.79 -20.28 -6.54
C LEU A 363 -7.48 -21.31 -7.45
N LEU A 364 -7.69 -20.94 -8.72
CA LEU A 364 -8.28 -21.77 -9.77
C LEU A 364 -7.21 -22.14 -10.81
N PRO A 365 -7.40 -23.26 -11.57
CA PRO A 365 -6.49 -23.62 -12.65
C PRO A 365 -6.39 -22.55 -13.76
N ASP A 366 -7.52 -21.93 -14.05
CA ASP A 366 -7.70 -20.81 -14.97
C ASP A 366 -8.96 -20.01 -14.58
N VAL A 367 -9.20 -18.89 -15.25
CA VAL A 367 -10.44 -18.10 -15.13
C VAL A 367 -10.97 -17.82 -16.53
N VAL A 368 -12.09 -18.42 -16.91
CA VAL A 368 -12.74 -18.17 -18.20
C VAL A 368 -13.71 -17.00 -18.15
N SER A 369 -14.30 -16.77 -16.97
CA SER A 369 -15.20 -15.65 -16.71
C SER A 369 -15.22 -15.31 -15.22
N PHE A 370 -15.79 -14.17 -14.89
CA PHE A 370 -16.09 -13.79 -13.53
C PHE A 370 -17.39 -13.00 -13.44
N THR A 371 -17.99 -12.98 -12.28
CA THR A 371 -19.22 -12.23 -11.97
C THR A 371 -18.98 -11.32 -10.79
N ILE A 372 -19.36 -10.05 -10.91
CA ILE A 372 -19.46 -9.12 -9.78
C ILE A 372 -20.80 -9.43 -9.10
N ASN A 373 -20.75 -10.07 -7.93
CA ASN A 373 -21.95 -10.53 -7.21
C ASN A 373 -22.66 -9.36 -6.53
N SER A 374 -21.91 -8.45 -5.96
CA SER A 374 -22.44 -7.28 -5.24
C SER A 374 -21.49 -6.10 -5.27
N ARG A 375 -22.08 -4.91 -5.10
CA ARG A 375 -21.38 -3.64 -4.92
C ARG A 375 -21.80 -3.00 -3.61
N THR A 376 -20.94 -2.18 -3.07
CA THR A 376 -21.24 -1.29 -1.93
C THR A 376 -22.22 -0.20 -2.36
N GLN A 377 -22.77 0.54 -1.41
CA GLN A 377 -23.62 1.70 -1.70
C GLN A 377 -22.89 2.77 -2.53
N THR A 378 -21.56 2.84 -2.43
CA THR A 378 -20.72 3.78 -3.19
C THR A 378 -20.32 3.26 -4.58
N GLY A 379 -20.80 2.07 -4.98
CA GLY A 379 -20.57 1.47 -6.30
C GLY A 379 -19.26 0.67 -6.42
N SER A 380 -18.44 0.55 -5.37
CA SER A 380 -17.26 -0.29 -5.39
C SER A 380 -17.63 -1.78 -5.35
N ILE A 381 -16.75 -2.66 -5.83
CA ILE A 381 -17.00 -4.11 -5.76
C ILE A 381 -16.92 -4.56 -4.30
N SER A 382 -18.00 -5.19 -3.81
CA SER A 382 -18.06 -5.85 -2.51
C SER A 382 -17.70 -7.33 -2.61
N SER A 383 -18.21 -8.03 -3.65
CA SER A 383 -17.96 -9.46 -3.86
C SER A 383 -17.84 -9.80 -5.34
N ILE A 384 -16.91 -10.70 -5.69
CA ILE A 384 -16.64 -11.15 -7.05
C ILE A 384 -16.33 -12.64 -7.07
N THR A 385 -16.90 -13.38 -8.04
CA THR A 385 -16.69 -14.82 -8.23
C THR A 385 -15.99 -15.09 -9.55
N GLY A 386 -14.84 -15.76 -9.52
CA GLY A 386 -14.17 -16.31 -10.69
C GLY A 386 -14.65 -17.72 -11.03
N ILE A 387 -14.73 -18.06 -12.31
CA ILE A 387 -15.19 -19.35 -12.83
C ILE A 387 -14.12 -19.93 -13.76
N SER A 388 -13.73 -21.18 -13.51
CA SER A 388 -12.74 -21.93 -14.31
C SER A 388 -13.38 -22.64 -15.50
N SER A 389 -12.57 -23.01 -16.50
CA SER A 389 -12.95 -23.90 -17.58
C SER A 389 -13.40 -25.29 -17.12
N THR A 390 -12.98 -25.71 -15.93
CA THR A 390 -13.40 -26.97 -15.28
C THR A 390 -14.76 -26.87 -14.61
N GLY A 391 -15.40 -25.68 -14.55
CA GLY A 391 -16.61 -25.42 -13.79
C GLY A 391 -16.39 -25.10 -12.31
N ALA A 392 -15.15 -25.20 -11.81
CA ALA A 392 -14.82 -24.77 -10.45
C ALA A 392 -14.97 -23.26 -10.32
N SER A 393 -15.39 -22.80 -9.16
CA SER A 393 -15.54 -21.35 -8.86
C SER A 393 -15.02 -20.99 -7.48
N ALA A 394 -14.61 -19.73 -7.33
CA ALA A 394 -14.18 -19.18 -6.06
C ALA A 394 -14.62 -17.72 -5.94
N THR A 395 -15.00 -17.32 -4.71
CA THR A 395 -15.48 -15.97 -4.41
C THR A 395 -14.50 -15.24 -3.52
N LEU A 396 -14.25 -13.97 -3.84
CA LEU A 396 -13.40 -13.05 -3.07
C LEU A 396 -14.20 -11.81 -2.68
N THR A 397 -13.81 -11.18 -1.57
CA THR A 397 -14.23 -9.80 -1.30
C THR A 397 -13.56 -8.86 -2.31
N GLY A 398 -14.16 -7.68 -2.56
CA GLY A 398 -13.60 -6.69 -3.49
C GLY A 398 -12.20 -6.24 -3.08
N GLU A 399 -11.96 -6.03 -1.78
CA GLU A 399 -10.65 -5.62 -1.27
C GLU A 399 -9.58 -6.73 -1.43
N LEU A 400 -9.94 -7.99 -1.14
CA LEU A 400 -9.02 -9.10 -1.34
C LEU A 400 -8.70 -9.30 -2.83
N PHE A 401 -9.71 -9.19 -3.70
CA PHE A 401 -9.52 -9.22 -5.15
C PHE A 401 -8.58 -8.10 -5.60
N ARG A 402 -8.88 -6.84 -5.23
CA ARG A 402 -8.02 -5.68 -5.53
C ARG A 402 -6.57 -5.91 -5.14
N ALA A 403 -6.33 -6.38 -3.92
CA ALA A 403 -5.00 -6.64 -3.38
C ALA A 403 -4.25 -7.74 -4.17
N LYS A 404 -4.92 -8.87 -4.45
CA LYS A 404 -4.33 -10.01 -5.17
C LYS A 404 -3.99 -9.70 -6.63
N VAL A 405 -4.85 -8.97 -7.34
CA VAL A 405 -4.64 -8.60 -8.74
C VAL A 405 -3.98 -7.22 -8.92
N LYS A 406 -3.63 -6.54 -7.82
CA LYS A 406 -2.94 -5.24 -7.76
C LYS A 406 -3.66 -4.12 -8.53
N LEU A 407 -4.98 -4.04 -8.40
CA LEU A 407 -5.76 -2.95 -8.94
C LEU A 407 -5.66 -1.70 -8.06
N PRO A 408 -5.77 -0.49 -8.62
CA PRO A 408 -5.71 0.75 -7.86
C PRO A 408 -6.80 0.86 -6.79
N SER A 409 -8.02 0.45 -7.11
CA SER A 409 -9.20 0.57 -6.24
C SER A 409 -10.21 -0.55 -6.53
N THR A 410 -11.27 -0.59 -5.74
CA THR A 410 -12.46 -1.44 -5.96
C THR A 410 -13.56 -0.75 -6.78
N TRP A 411 -13.43 0.52 -7.16
CA TRP A 411 -14.36 1.21 -8.07
C TRP A 411 -14.08 0.85 -9.53
N ILE A 412 -14.53 -0.35 -9.91
CA ILE A 412 -14.40 -0.89 -11.26
C ILE A 412 -15.70 -0.62 -12.01
N HIS A 413 -15.64 0.15 -13.09
CA HIS A 413 -16.80 0.57 -13.88
C HIS A 413 -17.08 -0.37 -15.03
N ASN A 414 -16.02 -0.90 -15.66
CA ASN A 414 -16.12 -1.80 -16.81
C ASN A 414 -14.97 -2.82 -16.81
N THR A 415 -15.22 -3.95 -17.45
CA THR A 415 -14.26 -5.05 -17.56
C THR A 415 -14.34 -5.69 -18.94
N ARG A 416 -13.21 -6.21 -19.45
CA ARG A 416 -13.14 -6.93 -20.72
C ARG A 416 -12.22 -8.14 -20.58
N ALA A 417 -12.65 -9.31 -21.08
CA ALA A 417 -11.81 -10.48 -21.26
C ALA A 417 -11.19 -10.44 -22.68
N ILE A 418 -9.89 -10.69 -22.78
CA ILE A 418 -9.16 -10.67 -24.04
C ILE A 418 -8.73 -12.08 -24.39
N VAL A 419 -9.15 -12.56 -25.57
CA VAL A 419 -8.77 -13.86 -26.11
C VAL A 419 -7.86 -13.61 -27.31
N LYS A 420 -6.61 -14.12 -27.24
CA LYS A 420 -5.73 -14.16 -28.42
C LYS A 420 -6.00 -15.48 -29.14
N LEU A 421 -6.54 -15.41 -30.35
CA LEU A 421 -6.73 -16.60 -31.18
C LEU A 421 -5.39 -17.00 -31.79
N PRO A 422 -4.95 -18.27 -31.66
CA PRO A 422 -3.81 -18.75 -32.45
C PRO A 422 -4.23 -18.88 -33.92
N PHE A 423 -3.53 -18.19 -34.78
CA PHE A 423 -3.59 -18.33 -36.23
C PHE A 423 -4.91 -18.04 -36.97
N ILE A 424 -5.19 -16.79 -37.25
CA ILE A 424 -5.70 -16.34 -38.56
C ILE A 424 -5.10 -14.96 -38.80
N ALA A 425 -4.21 -14.86 -39.79
CA ALA A 425 -3.61 -13.66 -40.37
C ALA A 425 -3.48 -12.43 -39.48
N LYS A 426 -2.25 -11.99 -39.24
CA LYS A 426 -1.86 -10.68 -38.68
C LYS A 426 -2.96 -9.99 -37.83
N GLU A 427 -2.87 -10.15 -36.51
CA GLU A 427 -3.46 -9.26 -35.52
C GLU A 427 -5.00 -9.12 -35.48
N CYS A 428 -5.75 -10.23 -35.31
CA CYS A 428 -7.13 -10.11 -34.88
C CYS A 428 -7.21 -10.28 -33.34
N GLN A 429 -7.46 -9.22 -32.61
CA GLN A 429 -7.82 -9.29 -31.17
C GLN A 429 -9.34 -9.41 -31.09
N VAL A 430 -9.85 -10.53 -30.55
CA VAL A 430 -11.28 -10.67 -30.26
C VAL A 430 -11.55 -10.13 -28.86
N GLU A 431 -12.27 -9.05 -28.78
CA GLU A 431 -12.75 -8.46 -27.54
C GLU A 431 -14.13 -9.04 -27.23
N ILE A 432 -14.26 -9.74 -26.12
CA ILE A 432 -15.55 -10.25 -25.66
C ILE A 432 -16.18 -9.20 -24.74
N ILE A 433 -17.08 -8.42 -25.28
CA ILE A 433 -18.01 -7.58 -24.54
C ILE A 433 -19.25 -8.42 -24.24
N GLU A 434 -19.85 -8.29 -23.06
CA GLU A 434 -21.03 -9.04 -22.64
C GLU A 434 -22.03 -9.24 -23.83
N ARG A 435 -22.10 -10.49 -24.34
CA ARG A 435 -22.99 -10.98 -25.41
C ARG A 435 -22.69 -10.64 -26.89
N ALA A 436 -21.59 -9.99 -27.24
CA ALA A 436 -21.25 -9.78 -28.65
C ALA A 436 -19.77 -10.09 -28.91
N LYS A 437 -19.50 -10.87 -29.98
CA LYS A 437 -18.13 -11.15 -30.48
C LYS A 437 -17.87 -10.19 -31.64
N TYR A 438 -16.88 -9.34 -31.52
CA TYR A 438 -16.44 -8.45 -32.59
C TYR A 438 -14.94 -8.69 -32.88
N CYS A 439 -14.57 -8.78 -34.15
CA CYS A 439 -13.19 -8.65 -34.58
C CYS A 439 -12.87 -7.17 -34.80
N LEU A 440 -11.86 -6.64 -34.11
CA LEU A 440 -11.33 -5.30 -34.38
C LEU A 440 -10.20 -5.45 -35.39
N THR A 441 -10.40 -4.88 -36.57
CA THR A 441 -9.39 -4.72 -37.63
C THR A 441 -8.43 -3.58 -37.33
#